data_667e3fc835ceb76a69b4aa3503539cad
#
_entry.id   667e3fc835ceb76a69b4aa3503539cad
#
_cell.length_a   1.000
_cell.length_b   1.000
_cell.length_c   1.000
_cell.angle_alpha   90.00
_cell.angle_beta   90.00
_cell.angle_gamma   90.00
#
_symmetry.space_group_name_H-M   'P 1'
#
loop_
_entity.id
_entity.type
_entity.pdbx_description
1 polymer ?
#
loop_
_entity_poly.entity_id
_entity_poly.type
_entity_poly.pdbx_seq_one_letter_code
_entity_poly.pdbx_strand_id
1 'polypeptide(L)'
;KTGILAANKTLLENAYYIITPTAVTPQADVEDFREFVHSLGSIPLVLDYKTHDYSTAAISHLPHMIAYSLVNLVQQIDDDNETMKSIAAGGFKDITRIASSSPVMWQNICASNRDQILTLMDKYTALLSELRGYIESSNEQALLDFFQSAKDYRDSLSLPSIKTESTYYELFVDLPDE
;
A
#
# COMPACT_ATOMS: atom_id res chain seq x y z
N LYS A 1 16.22 -0.27 -6.17
CA LYS A 1 17.54 -0.94 -6.18
C LYS A 1 17.33 -2.42 -6.48
N THR A 2 18.18 -3.05 -7.31
CA THR A 2 18.05 -4.45 -7.73
C THR A 2 19.39 -5.18 -7.62
N GLY A 3 19.32 -6.52 -7.48
CA GLY A 3 20.48 -7.40 -7.44
C GLY A 3 21.31 -7.32 -6.15
N ILE A 4 22.45 -8.02 -6.15
CA ILE A 4 23.33 -8.20 -4.97
C ILE A 4 23.82 -6.87 -4.37
N LEU A 5 23.97 -5.83 -5.18
CA LEU A 5 24.38 -4.49 -4.73
C LEU A 5 23.32 -3.78 -3.87
N ALA A 6 22.09 -4.29 -3.88
CA ALA A 6 21.00 -3.79 -3.04
C ALA A 6 20.80 -4.65 -1.77
N ALA A 7 21.56 -5.72 -1.60
CA ALA A 7 21.45 -6.60 -0.44
C ALA A 7 21.83 -5.84 0.84
N ASN A 8 21.01 -6.03 1.87
CA ASN A 8 21.24 -5.51 3.20
C ASN A 8 20.93 -6.62 4.22
N LYS A 9 21.80 -6.81 5.20
CA LYS A 9 21.61 -7.83 6.25
C LYS A 9 20.36 -7.62 7.09
N THR A 10 19.85 -6.38 7.17
CA THR A 10 18.66 -6.00 7.94
C THR A 10 17.39 -5.92 7.08
N LEU A 11 17.44 -6.36 5.82
CA LEU A 11 16.33 -6.24 4.87
C LEU A 11 15.03 -6.90 5.35
N LEU A 12 15.18 -8.01 6.06
CA LEU A 12 14.06 -8.81 6.58
C LEU A 12 13.73 -8.50 8.04
N GLU A 13 14.55 -7.72 8.73
CA GLU A 13 14.40 -7.42 10.15
C GLU A 13 13.14 -6.56 10.38
N ASN A 14 12.26 -7.00 11.27
CA ASN A 14 10.96 -6.39 11.56
C ASN A 14 9.99 -6.26 10.36
N ALA A 15 10.29 -6.93 9.24
CA ALA A 15 9.40 -6.99 8.09
C ALA A 15 8.38 -8.13 8.25
N TYR A 16 7.13 -7.89 7.81
CA TYR A 16 6.18 -8.98 7.67
C TYR A 16 6.62 -9.91 6.54
N TYR A 17 6.69 -11.20 6.84
CA TYR A 17 6.94 -12.25 5.86
C TYR A 17 5.69 -13.11 5.72
N ILE A 18 5.02 -13.00 4.57
CA ILE A 18 3.75 -13.70 4.36
C ILE A 18 4.03 -15.09 3.81
N ILE A 19 3.44 -16.09 4.46
CA ILE A 19 3.51 -17.50 4.07
C ILE A 19 2.12 -17.92 3.60
N THR A 20 2.03 -18.38 2.35
CA THR A 20 0.77 -18.85 1.76
C THR A 20 0.88 -20.35 1.43
N PRO A 21 0.58 -21.25 2.40
CA PRO A 21 0.67 -22.68 2.17
C PRO A 21 -0.41 -23.14 1.16
N THR A 22 -0.09 -24.19 0.42
CA THR A 22 -1.07 -24.88 -0.44
C THR A 22 -1.88 -25.90 0.35
N ALA A 23 -2.96 -26.40 -0.25
CA ALA A 23 -3.81 -27.43 0.40
C ALA A 23 -3.06 -28.77 0.68
N VAL A 24 -1.92 -28.97 0.01
CA VAL A 24 -1.12 -30.19 0.17
C VAL A 24 0.15 -29.96 1.01
N THR A 25 0.38 -28.75 1.50
CA THR A 25 1.52 -28.43 2.36
C THR A 25 1.25 -28.98 3.77
N PRO A 26 2.09 -29.88 4.30
CA PRO A 26 1.94 -30.38 5.67
C PRO A 26 2.03 -29.24 6.69
N GLN A 27 1.21 -29.30 7.73
CA GLN A 27 1.21 -28.27 8.77
C GLN A 27 2.56 -28.17 9.51
N ALA A 28 3.27 -29.30 9.67
CA ALA A 28 4.60 -29.30 10.27
C ALA A 28 5.60 -28.48 9.46
N ASP A 29 5.57 -28.59 8.13
CA ASP A 29 6.47 -27.83 7.25
C ASP A 29 6.17 -26.30 7.30
N VAL A 30 4.89 -25.96 7.45
CA VAL A 30 4.47 -24.55 7.64
C VAL A 30 5.05 -24.00 8.94
N GLU A 31 4.98 -24.75 10.03
CA GLU A 31 5.49 -24.32 11.34
C GLU A 31 7.01 -24.24 11.36
N ASP A 32 7.71 -25.24 10.81
CA ASP A 32 9.17 -25.23 10.68
C ASP A 32 9.64 -24.01 9.87
N PHE A 33 8.95 -23.71 8.75
CA PHE A 33 9.28 -22.55 7.93
C PHE A 33 8.95 -21.23 8.63
N ARG A 34 7.89 -21.18 9.40
CA ARG A 34 7.51 -20.03 10.24
C ARG A 34 8.59 -19.74 11.29
N GLU A 35 9.09 -20.77 11.98
CA GLU A 35 10.20 -20.63 12.94
C GLU A 35 11.47 -20.16 12.25
N PHE A 36 11.79 -20.70 11.08
CA PHE A 36 12.93 -20.24 10.27
C PHE A 36 12.80 -18.75 9.92
N VAL A 37 11.65 -18.31 9.41
CA VAL A 37 11.39 -16.89 9.08
C VAL A 37 11.53 -15.99 10.31
N HIS A 38 11.02 -16.44 11.46
CA HIS A 38 11.17 -15.72 12.72
C HIS A 38 12.66 -15.61 13.14
N SER A 39 13.46 -16.65 12.93
CA SER A 39 14.90 -16.63 13.22
C SER A 39 15.70 -15.63 12.39
N LEU A 40 15.16 -15.19 11.24
CA LEU A 40 15.73 -14.14 10.41
C LEU A 40 15.38 -12.71 10.91
N GLY A 41 14.66 -12.59 12.03
CA GLY A 41 14.18 -11.32 12.57
C GLY A 41 12.92 -10.77 11.87
N SER A 42 12.27 -11.57 11.01
CA SER A 42 11.01 -11.22 10.37
C SER A 42 9.81 -11.57 11.23
N ILE A 43 8.67 -10.98 10.92
CA ILE A 43 7.36 -11.26 11.53
C ILE A 43 6.59 -12.18 10.57
N PRO A 44 6.54 -13.51 10.82
CA PRO A 44 5.84 -14.43 9.94
C PRO A 44 4.32 -14.28 10.09
N LEU A 45 3.63 -14.18 8.96
CA LEU A 45 2.17 -14.14 8.87
C LEU A 45 1.69 -15.23 7.92
N VAL A 46 0.95 -16.21 8.44
CA VAL A 46 0.37 -17.28 7.62
C VAL A 46 -1.03 -16.87 7.17
N LEU A 47 -1.24 -16.82 5.86
CA LEU A 47 -2.52 -16.48 5.24
C LEU A 47 -2.88 -17.54 4.19
N ASP A 48 -4.17 -17.76 3.98
CA ASP A 48 -4.59 -18.45 2.76
C ASP A 48 -4.37 -17.54 1.52
N TYR A 49 -4.18 -18.15 0.36
CA TYR A 49 -3.82 -17.42 -0.84
C TYR A 49 -4.92 -16.42 -1.30
N LYS A 50 -6.20 -16.69 -1.04
CA LYS A 50 -7.30 -15.79 -1.41
C LYS A 50 -7.26 -14.52 -0.58
N THR A 51 -7.07 -14.67 0.73
CA THR A 51 -6.89 -13.54 1.66
C THR A 51 -5.64 -12.73 1.29
N HIS A 52 -4.53 -13.41 1.00
CA HIS A 52 -3.30 -12.76 0.53
C HIS A 52 -3.54 -11.94 -0.75
N ASP A 53 -4.10 -12.57 -1.79
CA ASP A 53 -4.27 -11.92 -3.10
C ASP A 53 -5.24 -10.75 -3.03
N TYR A 54 -6.34 -10.88 -2.27
CA TYR A 54 -7.27 -9.79 -2.04
C TYR A 54 -6.64 -8.62 -1.26
N SER A 55 -5.94 -8.93 -0.17
CA SER A 55 -5.27 -7.90 0.64
C SER A 55 -4.18 -7.18 -0.16
N THR A 56 -3.35 -7.92 -0.89
CA THR A 56 -2.30 -7.35 -1.75
C THR A 56 -2.90 -6.49 -2.87
N ALA A 57 -4.01 -6.93 -3.45
CA ALA A 57 -4.72 -6.12 -4.43
C ALA A 57 -5.23 -4.80 -3.82
N ALA A 58 -5.74 -4.82 -2.59
CA ALA A 58 -6.28 -3.63 -1.93
C ALA A 58 -5.20 -2.60 -1.54
N ILE A 59 -4.08 -3.06 -0.96
CA ILE A 59 -3.08 -2.15 -0.37
C ILE A 59 -1.88 -1.87 -1.30
N SER A 60 -1.76 -2.59 -2.42
CA SER A 60 -0.67 -2.43 -3.38
C SER A 60 -1.15 -2.23 -4.81
N HIS A 61 -1.95 -3.17 -5.36
CA HIS A 61 -2.27 -3.13 -6.78
C HIS A 61 -3.23 -1.99 -7.12
N LEU A 62 -4.33 -1.84 -6.38
CA LEU A 62 -5.27 -0.74 -6.58
C LEU A 62 -4.62 0.65 -6.43
N PRO A 63 -3.79 0.93 -5.41
CA PRO A 63 -3.04 2.18 -5.32
C PRO A 63 -2.20 2.50 -6.56
N HIS A 64 -1.55 1.49 -7.18
CA HIS A 64 -0.81 1.70 -8.41
C HIS A 64 -1.72 1.99 -9.60
N MET A 65 -2.86 1.29 -9.72
CA MET A 65 -3.85 1.59 -10.77
C MET A 65 -4.37 3.02 -10.66
N ILE A 66 -4.63 3.49 -9.44
CA ILE A 66 -5.05 4.87 -9.17
C ILE A 66 -3.94 5.86 -9.57
N ALA A 67 -2.69 5.61 -9.16
CA ALA A 67 -1.57 6.47 -9.48
C ALA A 67 -1.33 6.59 -10.99
N TYR A 68 -1.31 5.47 -11.72
CA TYR A 68 -1.19 5.47 -13.18
C TYR A 68 -2.36 6.19 -13.85
N SER A 69 -3.59 5.93 -13.40
CA SER A 69 -4.79 6.57 -13.97
C SER A 69 -4.79 8.07 -13.74
N LEU A 70 -4.36 8.52 -12.55
CA LEU A 70 -4.27 9.95 -12.22
C LEU A 70 -3.23 10.65 -13.09
N VAL A 71 -2.05 10.05 -13.30
CA VAL A 71 -1.02 10.61 -14.19
C VAL A 71 -1.53 10.69 -15.63
N ASN A 72 -2.14 9.61 -16.14
CA ASN A 72 -2.69 9.58 -17.49
C ASN A 72 -3.82 10.60 -17.67
N LEU A 73 -4.68 10.78 -16.66
CA LEU A 73 -5.72 11.79 -16.71
C LEU A 73 -5.12 13.20 -16.84
N VAL A 74 -4.16 13.55 -15.98
CA VAL A 74 -3.51 14.88 -16.04
C VAL A 74 -2.81 15.09 -17.37
N GLN A 75 -2.11 14.08 -17.89
CA GLN A 75 -1.46 14.15 -19.20
C GLN A 75 -2.46 14.40 -20.33
N GLN A 76 -3.66 13.80 -20.27
CA GLN A 76 -4.69 13.93 -21.31
C GLN A 76 -5.41 15.28 -21.31
N ILE A 77 -5.49 15.95 -20.15
CA ILE A 77 -6.21 17.22 -19.99
C ILE A 77 -5.30 18.44 -19.83
N ASP A 78 -3.97 18.24 -19.83
CA ASP A 78 -3.03 19.35 -19.80
C ASP A 78 -3.06 20.15 -21.12
N ASP A 79 -2.76 21.42 -21.02
CA ASP A 79 -2.73 22.31 -22.18
C ASP A 79 -1.38 22.25 -22.95
N ASP A 80 -1.35 22.90 -24.12
CA ASP A 80 -0.14 22.93 -24.97
C ASP A 80 1.08 23.59 -24.29
N ASN A 81 0.87 24.35 -23.22
CA ASN A 81 1.91 25.00 -22.43
C ASN A 81 2.40 24.11 -21.27
N GLU A 82 1.88 22.89 -21.14
CA GLU A 82 2.18 21.97 -20.03
C GLU A 82 1.99 22.65 -18.65
N THR A 83 0.89 23.42 -18.51
CA THR A 83 0.63 24.18 -17.28
C THR A 83 0.50 23.29 -16.05
N MET A 84 -0.28 22.19 -16.14
CA MET A 84 -0.46 21.26 -15.00
C MET A 84 0.86 20.58 -14.63
N LYS A 85 1.64 20.16 -15.61
CA LYS A 85 2.96 19.56 -15.41
C LYS A 85 3.92 20.54 -14.72
N SER A 86 3.89 21.82 -15.11
CA SER A 86 4.76 22.87 -14.57
C SER A 86 4.44 23.20 -13.12
N ILE A 87 3.15 23.23 -12.73
CA ILE A 87 2.70 23.57 -11.38
C ILE A 87 2.55 22.35 -10.46
N ALA A 88 2.79 21.14 -10.97
CA ALA A 88 2.67 19.90 -10.19
C ALA A 88 3.59 19.96 -8.94
N ALA A 89 2.97 20.05 -7.77
CA ALA A 89 3.63 20.20 -6.48
C ALA A 89 3.73 18.86 -5.71
N GLY A 90 4.22 18.92 -4.48
CA GLY A 90 4.53 17.76 -3.63
C GLY A 90 3.39 16.74 -3.54
N GLY A 91 2.16 17.16 -3.23
CA GLY A 91 1.02 16.25 -3.08
C GLY A 91 0.76 15.37 -4.32
N PHE A 92 0.79 15.96 -5.52
CA PHE A 92 0.65 15.20 -6.76
C PHE A 92 1.82 14.25 -6.99
N LYS A 93 3.06 14.75 -6.79
CA LYS A 93 4.29 13.95 -6.98
C LYS A 93 4.38 12.79 -5.99
N ASP A 94 3.97 12.99 -4.74
CA ASP A 94 4.01 11.96 -3.71
C ASP A 94 2.99 10.85 -4.00
N ILE A 95 1.74 11.19 -4.29
CA ILE A 95 0.69 10.23 -4.62
C ILE A 95 1.02 9.44 -5.90
N THR A 96 1.62 10.10 -6.90
CA THR A 96 1.92 9.49 -8.20
C THR A 96 3.32 8.87 -8.29
N ARG A 97 4.15 8.98 -7.26
CA ARG A 97 5.53 8.46 -7.26
C ARG A 97 5.62 7.00 -7.69
N ILE A 98 4.66 6.18 -7.29
CA ILE A 98 4.62 4.75 -7.61
C ILE A 98 4.30 4.47 -9.08
N ALA A 99 3.74 5.42 -9.83
CA ALA A 99 3.51 5.31 -11.27
C ALA A 99 4.80 5.30 -12.11
N SER A 100 5.98 5.54 -11.51
CA SER A 100 7.27 5.38 -12.16
C SER A 100 7.80 3.94 -12.15
N SER A 101 7.01 2.97 -11.72
CA SER A 101 7.37 1.55 -11.70
C SER A 101 7.34 0.94 -13.10
N SER A 102 7.97 -0.25 -13.26
CA SER A 102 8.06 -0.95 -14.56
C SER A 102 6.69 -1.30 -15.14
N PRO A 103 6.34 -0.82 -16.36
CA PRO A 103 5.06 -1.16 -17.01
C PRO A 103 4.90 -2.67 -17.28
N VAL A 104 5.97 -3.36 -17.65
CA VAL A 104 5.95 -4.81 -17.91
C VAL A 104 5.65 -5.60 -16.64
N MET A 105 6.23 -5.20 -15.51
CA MET A 105 5.92 -5.81 -14.22
C MET A 105 4.44 -5.63 -13.87
N TRP A 106 3.89 -4.43 -14.04
CA TRP A 106 2.50 -4.14 -13.73
C TRP A 106 1.51 -4.81 -14.68
N GLN A 107 1.86 -4.97 -15.96
CA GLN A 107 1.09 -5.80 -16.89
C GLN A 107 0.95 -7.24 -16.37
N ASN A 108 2.04 -7.84 -15.89
CA ASN A 108 2.04 -9.20 -15.35
C ASN A 108 1.25 -9.28 -14.02
N ILE A 109 1.36 -8.30 -13.15
CA ILE A 109 0.59 -8.23 -11.90
C ILE A 109 -0.92 -8.16 -12.22
N CYS A 110 -1.32 -7.32 -13.16
CA CYS A 110 -2.72 -7.24 -13.59
C CYS A 110 -3.24 -8.55 -14.16
N ALA A 111 -2.40 -9.31 -14.88
CA ALA A 111 -2.78 -10.62 -15.40
C ALA A 111 -2.90 -11.68 -14.29
N SER A 112 -1.97 -11.70 -13.33
CA SER A 112 -1.91 -12.73 -12.30
C SER A 112 -2.95 -12.57 -11.20
N ASN A 113 -3.34 -11.33 -10.83
CA ASN A 113 -4.34 -11.04 -9.78
C ASN A 113 -5.56 -10.28 -10.31
N ARG A 114 -5.95 -10.60 -11.55
CA ARG A 114 -6.95 -9.89 -12.32
C ARG A 114 -8.28 -9.74 -11.59
N ASP A 115 -8.82 -10.83 -11.07
CA ASP A 115 -10.19 -10.84 -10.52
C ASP A 115 -10.31 -10.02 -9.23
N GLN A 116 -9.28 -10.06 -8.38
CA GLN A 116 -9.23 -9.24 -7.17
C GLN A 116 -9.08 -7.75 -7.50
N ILE A 117 -8.23 -7.43 -8.48
CA ILE A 117 -8.05 -6.05 -8.95
C ILE A 117 -9.36 -5.50 -9.50
N LEU A 118 -10.07 -6.23 -10.36
CA LEU A 118 -11.35 -5.79 -10.91
C LEU A 118 -12.40 -5.58 -9.81
N THR A 119 -12.52 -6.54 -8.87
CA THR A 119 -13.43 -6.43 -7.72
C THR A 119 -13.18 -5.16 -6.90
N LEU A 120 -11.91 -4.80 -6.70
CA LEU A 120 -11.55 -3.62 -5.93
C LEU A 120 -11.69 -2.33 -6.73
N MET A 121 -11.45 -2.36 -8.04
CA MET A 121 -11.74 -1.23 -8.92
C MET A 121 -13.23 -0.88 -8.95
N ASP A 122 -14.11 -1.89 -8.99
CA ASP A 122 -15.56 -1.68 -8.92
C ASP A 122 -15.96 -0.99 -7.60
N LYS A 123 -15.43 -1.48 -6.47
CA LYS A 123 -15.66 -0.86 -5.15
C LYS A 123 -15.14 0.56 -5.08
N TYR A 124 -13.95 0.81 -5.63
CA TYR A 124 -13.35 2.14 -5.64
C TYR A 124 -14.15 3.11 -6.53
N THR A 125 -14.61 2.66 -7.69
CA THR A 125 -15.47 3.46 -8.59
C THR A 125 -16.79 3.80 -7.92
N ALA A 126 -17.40 2.86 -7.20
CA ALA A 126 -18.62 3.13 -6.42
C ALA A 126 -18.37 4.19 -5.33
N LEU A 127 -17.26 4.09 -4.60
CA LEU A 127 -16.88 5.08 -3.58
C LEU A 127 -16.62 6.47 -4.18
N LEU A 128 -15.99 6.56 -5.36
CA LEU A 128 -15.83 7.83 -6.08
C LEU A 128 -17.17 8.41 -6.52
N SER A 129 -18.11 7.56 -6.94
CA SER A 129 -19.46 8.00 -7.34
C SER A 129 -20.24 8.53 -6.14
N GLU A 130 -20.09 7.93 -4.98
CA GLU A 130 -20.68 8.39 -3.71
C GLU A 130 -20.13 9.77 -3.33
N LEU A 131 -18.79 9.92 -3.31
CA LEU A 131 -18.12 11.19 -3.04
C LEU A 131 -18.57 12.28 -4.02
N ARG A 132 -18.67 11.95 -5.31
CA ARG A 132 -19.20 12.86 -6.33
C ARG A 132 -20.62 13.33 -5.99
N GLY A 133 -21.50 12.41 -5.56
CA GLY A 133 -22.86 12.75 -5.15
C GLY A 133 -22.91 13.72 -3.95
N TYR A 134 -22.01 13.57 -2.99
CA TYR A 134 -21.90 14.52 -1.88
C TYR A 134 -21.47 15.92 -2.33
N ILE A 135 -20.53 15.99 -3.27
CA ILE A 135 -20.11 17.27 -3.86
C ILE A 135 -21.24 17.91 -4.66
N GLU A 136 -21.91 17.16 -5.54
CA GLU A 136 -23.02 17.65 -6.37
C GLU A 136 -24.20 18.19 -5.55
N SER A 137 -24.52 17.51 -4.42
CA SER A 137 -25.59 17.93 -3.53
C SER A 137 -25.19 18.96 -2.47
N SER A 138 -23.92 19.37 -2.46
CA SER A 138 -23.34 20.24 -1.42
C SER A 138 -23.62 19.73 0.00
N ASN A 139 -23.58 18.41 0.21
CA ASN A 139 -23.81 17.80 1.51
C ASN A 139 -22.54 17.91 2.37
N GLU A 140 -22.39 19.05 3.04
CA GLU A 140 -21.20 19.38 3.85
C GLU A 140 -20.96 18.35 4.96
N GLN A 141 -22.01 17.88 5.62
CA GLN A 141 -21.86 16.89 6.71
C GLN A 141 -21.35 15.54 6.18
N ALA A 142 -21.91 15.04 5.09
CA ALA A 142 -21.46 13.78 4.49
C ALA A 142 -20.00 13.88 3.99
N LEU A 143 -19.60 15.02 3.44
CA LEU A 143 -18.20 15.28 3.06
C LEU A 143 -17.27 15.28 4.26
N LEU A 144 -17.67 15.96 5.35
CA LEU A 144 -16.90 16.00 6.58
C LEU A 144 -16.70 14.58 7.16
N ASP A 145 -17.78 13.81 7.25
CA ASP A 145 -17.75 12.45 7.77
C ASP A 145 -16.90 11.53 6.91
N PHE A 146 -17.00 11.65 5.59
CA PHE A 146 -16.19 10.90 4.63
C PHE A 146 -14.68 11.14 4.83
N PHE A 147 -14.27 12.41 4.93
CA PHE A 147 -12.86 12.74 5.14
C PHE A 147 -12.37 12.41 6.53
N GLN A 148 -13.21 12.60 7.55
CA GLN A 148 -12.84 12.27 8.94
C GLN A 148 -12.60 10.77 9.11
N SER A 149 -13.49 9.93 8.56
CA SER A 149 -13.33 8.47 8.58
C SER A 149 -12.01 8.01 7.94
N ALA A 150 -11.68 8.60 6.78
CA ALA A 150 -10.43 8.28 6.09
C ALA A 150 -9.19 8.72 6.91
N LYS A 151 -9.26 9.90 7.52
CA LYS A 151 -8.21 10.43 8.38
C LYS A 151 -7.98 9.53 9.60
N ASP A 152 -9.04 9.16 10.30
CA ASP A 152 -8.95 8.33 11.51
C ASP A 152 -8.34 6.97 11.21
N TYR A 153 -8.76 6.34 10.11
CA TYR A 153 -8.15 5.08 9.66
C TYR A 153 -6.67 5.26 9.28
N ARG A 154 -6.33 6.32 8.53
CA ARG A 154 -4.94 6.61 8.14
C ARG A 154 -4.04 6.83 9.35
N ASP A 155 -4.52 7.57 10.35
CA ASP A 155 -3.77 7.85 11.58
C ASP A 155 -3.54 6.57 12.39
N SER A 156 -4.48 5.63 12.38
CA SER A 156 -4.34 4.32 13.02
C SER A 156 -3.24 3.42 12.41
N LEU A 157 -2.88 3.64 11.14
CA LEU A 157 -1.82 2.87 10.47
C LEU A 157 -0.41 3.23 10.96
N SER A 158 -0.24 4.33 11.68
CA SER A 158 1.06 4.83 12.11
C SER A 158 1.61 4.15 13.36
N LEU A 159 0.84 3.30 14.00
CA LEU A 159 1.28 2.53 15.17
C LEU A 159 1.58 1.09 14.73
N PRO A 160 2.83 0.60 14.84
CA PRO A 160 3.08 -0.82 14.71
C PRO A 160 2.32 -1.52 15.83
N SER A 161 1.32 -2.30 15.49
CA SER A 161 0.58 -3.14 16.42
C SER A 161 1.42 -4.38 16.80
N ILE A 162 2.63 -4.15 17.28
CA ILE A 162 3.41 -5.20 17.93
C ILE A 162 2.89 -5.27 19.36
N LYS A 163 1.97 -6.19 19.60
CA LYS A 163 1.74 -6.75 20.93
C LYS A 163 2.96 -7.61 21.30
N THR A 164 4.08 -7.00 21.50
CA THR A 164 5.20 -7.63 22.19
C THR A 164 5.17 -7.08 23.61
N GLU A 165 5.21 -7.96 24.59
CA GLU A 165 5.52 -7.65 25.99
C GLU A 165 6.99 -7.19 26.09
N SER A 166 7.38 -6.23 25.27
CA SER A 166 8.71 -5.64 25.31
C SER A 166 8.59 -4.27 25.93
N THR A 167 9.33 -4.08 26.98
CA THR A 167 9.52 -2.79 27.63
C THR A 167 10.19 -1.86 26.61
N TYR A 168 9.49 -0.84 26.14
CA TYR A 168 10.07 0.19 25.30
C TYR A 168 10.81 1.20 26.16
N TYR A 169 12.00 1.57 25.72
CA TYR A 169 12.75 2.70 26.27
C TYR A 169 12.71 3.83 25.23
N GLU A 170 12.16 4.98 25.60
CA GLU A 170 12.33 6.20 24.80
C GLU A 170 13.69 6.81 25.16
N LEU A 171 14.55 6.97 24.16
CA LEU A 171 15.83 7.65 24.31
C LEU A 171 15.66 9.10 23.80
N PHE A 172 15.62 10.06 24.70
CA PHE A 172 15.71 11.46 24.34
C PHE A 172 17.19 11.85 24.19
N VAL A 173 17.57 12.33 23.03
CA VAL A 173 18.91 12.87 22.78
C VAL A 173 18.79 14.36 22.55
N ASP A 174 19.26 15.16 23.51
CA ASP A 174 19.45 16.59 23.31
C ASP A 174 20.64 16.81 22.37
N LEU A 175 20.37 17.31 21.19
CA LEU A 175 21.42 17.75 20.28
C LEU A 175 21.80 19.19 20.64
N PRO A 176 23.10 19.51 20.80
CA PRO A 176 23.50 20.88 21.02
C PRO A 176 23.14 21.73 19.80
N ASP A 177 22.55 22.90 20.06
CA ASP A 177 22.33 23.92 19.03
C ASP A 177 23.65 24.33 18.39
N GLU A 178 23.76 24.26 17.03
CA GLU A 178 24.85 24.84 16.27
C GLU A 178 24.63 26.35 16.03
#